data_1ed51fbd94f1612685f3fe74e7bf2836
#
_entry.id   1ed51fbd94f1612685f3fe74e7bf2836
#
_cell.length_a   1.000
_cell.length_b   1.000
_cell.length_c   1.000
_cell.angle_alpha   90.00
_cell.angle_beta   90.00
_cell.angle_gamma   90.00
#
_symmetry.space_group_name_H-M   'P 1'
#
loop_
_entity.id
_entity.type
_entity.pdbx_description
1 polymer ?
#
loop_
_entity_poly.entity_id
_entity_poly.type
_entity_poly.pdbx_seq_one_letter_code
_entity_poly.pdbx_strand_id
1 'polypeptide(L)'
;FLNLQNGYELLKQNRKVMDWEDVLLLTIGLLRSEPRMLNHVHQQFRFFTVDEYQDISPLQQALLETWLGEREDICVVGDPRQTIYSFAGASSDFLMGFSSDHPEAEVFNLDNNYRSSLEIVTLANSVAVGRKLEAVRSAGSKPEIRAAKSAEAQISDCISGLTQALTSGMRPKQLAVLSRINSQLEPIEKGLLELGIPVQVRGAGRFFRRPEVLQVMNAIKALQLTQSDDPLFIELSKILASMGWRSKPEVSEKWEALNWFFEVLEEVGDDASLEEYVRELEERERSGHEPIRDAVTLATVHATKGLEWDRVHLIGMNQGLFPISHATSESEIAEEKRLFYVAVTRARDKLIISHNAAKPISQFL
;
A
#
# COMPACT_ATOMS: atom_id res chain seq x y z
N PHE A 1 -30.95 0.36 -2.28
CA PHE A 1 -29.65 0.61 -2.94
C PHE A 1 -29.81 1.62 -4.09
N LEU A 2 -30.71 1.37 -5.07
CA LEU A 2 -30.95 2.24 -6.25
C LEU A 2 -31.27 3.70 -5.88
N ASN A 3 -32.08 3.94 -4.84
CA ASN A 3 -32.42 5.30 -4.42
C ASN A 3 -31.20 6.07 -3.85
N LEU A 4 -30.28 5.37 -3.17
CA LEU A 4 -29.03 5.95 -2.66
C LEU A 4 -28.10 6.31 -3.81
N GLN A 5 -27.94 5.40 -4.78
CA GLN A 5 -27.13 5.62 -5.96
C GLN A 5 -27.65 6.81 -6.79
N ASN A 6 -28.96 6.85 -7.07
CA ASN A 6 -29.58 7.97 -7.79
C ASN A 6 -29.38 9.30 -7.05
N GLY A 7 -29.51 9.30 -5.71
CA GLY A 7 -29.27 10.47 -4.89
C GLY A 7 -27.81 10.94 -4.95
N TYR A 8 -26.87 10.02 -4.97
CA TYR A 8 -25.44 10.31 -5.11
C TYR A 8 -25.13 10.92 -6.50
N GLU A 9 -25.66 10.32 -7.58
CA GLU A 9 -25.48 10.85 -8.93
C GLU A 9 -26.08 12.26 -9.09
N LEU A 10 -27.27 12.50 -8.56
CA LEU A 10 -27.87 13.84 -8.56
C LEU A 10 -27.02 14.86 -7.77
N LEU A 11 -26.42 14.43 -6.67
CA LEU A 11 -25.54 15.28 -5.87
C LEU A 11 -24.29 15.67 -6.65
N LYS A 12 -23.62 14.71 -7.33
CA LYS A 12 -22.48 14.97 -8.21
C LYS A 12 -22.83 15.97 -9.29
N GLN A 13 -23.95 15.75 -10.02
CA GLN A 13 -24.43 16.63 -11.08
C GLN A 13 -24.69 18.04 -10.56
N ASN A 14 -25.39 18.19 -9.43
CA ASN A 14 -25.71 19.50 -8.84
C ASN A 14 -24.44 20.26 -8.41
N ARG A 15 -23.43 19.54 -7.91
CA ARG A 15 -22.15 20.13 -7.47
C ARG A 15 -21.14 20.28 -8.61
N LYS A 16 -21.43 19.74 -9.78
CA LYS A 16 -20.50 19.70 -10.95
C LYS A 16 -19.16 19.06 -10.59
N VAL A 17 -19.21 17.97 -9.85
CA VAL A 17 -18.03 17.17 -9.47
C VAL A 17 -18.15 15.76 -10.03
N MET A 18 -17.02 15.10 -10.20
CA MET A 18 -16.89 13.73 -10.67
C MET A 18 -16.13 12.92 -9.62
N ASP A 19 -16.42 11.64 -9.51
CA ASP A 19 -15.59 10.67 -8.80
C ASP A 19 -14.65 9.94 -9.78
N TRP A 20 -13.83 9.03 -9.26
CA TRP A 20 -12.87 8.30 -10.09
C TRP A 20 -13.53 7.35 -11.08
N GLU A 21 -14.66 6.75 -10.74
CA GLU A 21 -15.43 5.91 -11.62
C GLU A 21 -15.98 6.72 -12.80
N ASP A 22 -16.47 7.94 -12.55
CA ASP A 22 -16.90 8.85 -13.62
C ASP A 22 -15.76 9.17 -14.58
N VAL A 23 -14.56 9.44 -14.08
CA VAL A 23 -13.38 9.75 -14.90
C VAL A 23 -13.09 8.59 -15.85
N LEU A 24 -13.07 7.35 -15.33
CA LEU A 24 -12.84 6.15 -16.15
C LEU A 24 -13.97 5.94 -17.16
N LEU A 25 -15.24 6.01 -16.74
CA LEU A 25 -16.40 5.84 -17.61
C LEU A 25 -16.45 6.87 -18.74
N LEU A 26 -16.23 8.14 -18.40
CA LEU A 26 -16.23 9.22 -19.39
C LEU A 26 -15.04 9.10 -20.35
N THR A 27 -13.89 8.67 -19.87
CA THR A 27 -12.71 8.42 -20.72
C THR A 27 -13.00 7.31 -21.72
N ILE A 28 -13.53 6.17 -21.27
CA ILE A 28 -13.93 5.07 -22.14
C ILE A 28 -14.99 5.53 -23.16
N GLY A 29 -16.02 6.25 -22.68
CA GLY A 29 -17.08 6.80 -23.53
C GLY A 29 -16.56 7.74 -24.60
N LEU A 30 -15.67 8.67 -24.23
CA LEU A 30 -15.02 9.59 -25.15
C LEU A 30 -14.20 8.87 -26.21
N LEU A 31 -13.33 7.95 -25.80
CA LEU A 31 -12.47 7.20 -26.72
C LEU A 31 -13.28 6.35 -27.70
N ARG A 32 -14.39 5.77 -27.26
CA ARG A 32 -15.28 4.95 -28.12
C ARG A 32 -16.12 5.82 -29.09
N SER A 33 -16.46 7.04 -28.69
CA SER A 33 -17.27 7.96 -29.52
C SER A 33 -16.45 8.78 -30.51
N GLU A 34 -15.15 9.00 -30.22
CA GLU A 34 -14.27 9.87 -30.99
C GLU A 34 -13.07 9.10 -31.59
N PRO A 35 -13.23 8.51 -32.82
CA PRO A 35 -12.19 7.67 -33.42
C PRO A 35 -10.83 8.37 -33.61
N ARG A 36 -10.83 9.71 -33.77
CA ARG A 36 -9.57 10.48 -33.86
C ARG A 36 -8.78 10.45 -32.57
N MET A 37 -9.46 10.58 -31.44
CA MET A 37 -8.84 10.52 -30.11
C MET A 37 -8.33 9.10 -29.83
N LEU A 38 -9.12 8.08 -30.13
CA LEU A 38 -8.71 6.69 -29.99
C LEU A 38 -7.45 6.38 -30.84
N ASN A 39 -7.44 6.79 -32.10
CA ASN A 39 -6.27 6.61 -32.96
C ASN A 39 -5.03 7.33 -32.42
N HIS A 40 -5.18 8.53 -31.84
CA HIS A 40 -4.07 9.24 -31.23
C HIS A 40 -3.50 8.44 -30.04
N VAL A 41 -4.36 7.93 -29.15
CA VAL A 41 -3.95 7.05 -28.02
C VAL A 41 -3.24 5.80 -28.53
N HIS A 42 -3.78 5.13 -29.56
CA HIS A 42 -3.19 3.93 -30.15
C HIS A 42 -1.81 4.19 -30.79
N GLN A 43 -1.58 5.39 -31.33
CA GLN A 43 -0.27 5.78 -31.89
C GLN A 43 0.76 6.11 -30.79
N GLN A 44 0.29 6.73 -29.73
CA GLN A 44 1.15 7.19 -28.63
C GLN A 44 1.55 6.02 -27.70
N PHE A 45 0.61 5.16 -27.35
CA PHE A 45 0.82 4.03 -26.42
C PHE A 45 0.72 2.71 -27.18
N ARG A 46 1.87 2.17 -27.54
CA ARG A 46 1.96 0.94 -28.36
C ARG A 46 2.10 -0.34 -27.54
N PHE A 47 2.81 -0.26 -26.43
CA PHE A 47 3.12 -1.38 -25.56
C PHE A 47 2.55 -1.13 -24.18
N PHE A 48 1.95 -2.15 -23.58
CA PHE A 48 1.42 -2.09 -22.23
C PHE A 48 2.13 -3.08 -21.34
N THR A 49 2.54 -2.63 -20.16
CA THR A 49 2.92 -3.51 -19.05
C THR A 49 2.01 -3.16 -17.89
N VAL A 50 1.24 -4.15 -17.41
CA VAL A 50 0.28 -3.98 -16.32
C VAL A 50 0.76 -4.82 -15.16
N ASP A 51 1.17 -4.14 -14.08
CA ASP A 51 1.54 -4.78 -12.82
C ASP A 51 0.33 -4.91 -11.90
N GLU A 52 0.41 -5.84 -10.94
CA GLU A 52 -0.66 -6.15 -9.99
C GLU A 52 -2.02 -6.44 -10.67
N TYR A 53 -1.98 -7.14 -11.83
CA TYR A 53 -3.15 -7.33 -12.68
C TYR A 53 -4.30 -8.09 -12.00
N GLN A 54 -4.02 -8.83 -10.91
CA GLN A 54 -5.05 -9.47 -10.10
C GLN A 54 -5.94 -8.48 -9.31
N ASP A 55 -5.58 -7.20 -9.26
CA ASP A 55 -6.36 -6.16 -8.56
C ASP A 55 -7.14 -5.26 -9.51
N ILE A 56 -7.13 -5.56 -10.79
CA ILE A 56 -7.88 -4.77 -11.77
C ILE A 56 -9.39 -4.92 -11.57
N SER A 57 -10.12 -3.80 -11.64
CA SER A 57 -11.58 -3.80 -11.66
C SER A 57 -12.13 -3.97 -13.08
N PRO A 58 -13.40 -4.39 -13.26
CA PRO A 58 -14.02 -4.49 -14.59
C PRO A 58 -13.96 -3.18 -15.39
N LEU A 59 -14.04 -2.04 -14.70
CA LEU A 59 -13.98 -0.73 -15.34
C LEU A 59 -12.55 -0.39 -15.82
N GLN A 60 -11.55 -0.71 -15.02
CA GLN A 60 -10.15 -0.57 -15.41
C GLN A 60 -9.79 -1.52 -16.56
N GLN A 61 -10.30 -2.75 -16.53
CA GLN A 61 -10.16 -3.70 -17.62
C GLN A 61 -10.75 -3.13 -18.93
N ALA A 62 -11.98 -2.60 -18.87
CA ALA A 62 -12.62 -2.00 -20.05
C ALA A 62 -11.83 -0.80 -20.62
N LEU A 63 -11.17 -0.01 -19.76
CA LEU A 63 -10.29 1.07 -20.21
C LEU A 63 -9.03 0.50 -20.89
N LEU A 64 -8.39 -0.50 -20.29
CA LEU A 64 -7.21 -1.16 -20.83
C LEU A 64 -7.52 -1.78 -22.22
N GLU A 65 -8.64 -2.49 -22.35
CA GLU A 65 -9.10 -3.04 -23.64
C GLU A 65 -9.35 -1.94 -24.68
N THR A 66 -9.93 -0.81 -24.25
CA THR A 66 -10.13 0.34 -25.14
C THR A 66 -8.80 0.94 -25.60
N TRP A 67 -7.79 1.02 -24.73
CA TRP A 67 -6.46 1.48 -25.08
C TRP A 67 -5.70 0.49 -25.96
N LEU A 68 -5.82 -0.81 -25.65
CA LEU A 68 -5.14 -1.86 -26.41
C LEU A 68 -5.74 -2.00 -27.82
N GLY A 69 -7.06 -1.95 -27.96
CA GLY A 69 -7.76 -2.22 -29.21
C GLY A 69 -7.55 -3.69 -29.65
N GLU A 70 -7.29 -3.89 -30.93
CA GLU A 70 -7.04 -5.21 -31.51
C GLU A 70 -5.55 -5.65 -31.42
N ARG A 71 -4.73 -4.93 -30.67
CA ARG A 71 -3.29 -5.22 -30.52
C ARG A 71 -3.08 -6.24 -29.41
N GLU A 72 -1.98 -6.98 -29.54
CA GLU A 72 -1.54 -8.00 -28.60
C GLU A 72 -0.24 -7.61 -27.86
N ASP A 73 0.19 -6.35 -27.99
CA ASP A 73 1.42 -5.83 -27.39
C ASP A 73 1.22 -5.52 -25.89
N ILE A 74 0.89 -6.53 -25.12
CA ILE A 74 0.60 -6.43 -23.69
C ILE A 74 1.38 -7.49 -22.89
N CYS A 75 1.91 -7.06 -21.74
CA CYS A 75 2.46 -7.91 -20.70
C CYS A 75 1.73 -7.66 -19.41
N VAL A 76 1.18 -8.69 -18.79
CA VAL A 76 0.53 -8.58 -17.48
C VAL A 76 1.33 -9.34 -16.43
N VAL A 77 1.47 -8.75 -15.25
CA VAL A 77 2.15 -9.35 -14.11
C VAL A 77 1.21 -9.35 -12.92
N GLY A 78 1.13 -10.47 -12.20
CA GLY A 78 0.27 -10.55 -11.04
C GLY A 78 0.40 -11.86 -10.27
N ASP A 79 -0.14 -11.85 -9.05
CA ASP A 79 -0.22 -13.03 -8.19
C ASP A 79 -1.66 -13.18 -7.66
N PRO A 80 -2.45 -14.16 -8.10
CA PRO A 80 -3.84 -14.33 -7.67
C PRO A 80 -3.97 -14.61 -6.16
N ARG A 81 -2.87 -15.02 -5.50
CA ARG A 81 -2.82 -15.20 -4.04
C ARG A 81 -2.78 -13.88 -3.27
N GLN A 82 -2.56 -12.75 -3.97
CA GLN A 82 -2.48 -11.40 -3.40
C GLN A 82 -3.70 -10.53 -3.77
N THR A 83 -4.77 -11.11 -4.32
CA THR A 83 -6.04 -10.41 -4.56
C THR A 83 -6.74 -10.15 -3.23
N ILE A 84 -6.64 -8.94 -2.70
CA ILE A 84 -7.15 -8.54 -1.39
C ILE A 84 -7.99 -7.26 -1.44
N TYR A 85 -8.40 -6.81 -2.63
CA TYR A 85 -9.20 -5.59 -2.86
C TYR A 85 -10.52 -5.89 -3.55
N SER A 86 -11.12 -7.08 -3.31
CA SER A 86 -12.41 -7.43 -3.91
C SER A 86 -13.54 -6.49 -3.45
N PHE A 87 -13.45 -5.94 -2.23
CA PHE A 87 -14.36 -4.90 -1.74
C PHE A 87 -14.32 -3.60 -2.56
N ALA A 88 -13.23 -3.35 -3.29
CA ALA A 88 -13.07 -2.24 -4.24
C ALA A 88 -13.33 -2.66 -5.70
N GLY A 89 -13.89 -3.85 -5.92
CA GLY A 89 -14.24 -4.37 -7.24
C GLY A 89 -13.10 -5.09 -7.97
N ALA A 90 -11.96 -5.34 -7.33
CA ALA A 90 -10.88 -6.13 -7.92
C ALA A 90 -11.31 -7.59 -8.14
N SER A 91 -10.88 -8.19 -9.27
CA SER A 91 -11.07 -9.60 -9.57
C SER A 91 -9.81 -10.22 -10.15
N SER A 92 -9.39 -11.35 -9.58
CA SER A 92 -8.33 -12.17 -10.16
C SER A 92 -8.73 -12.90 -11.44
N ASP A 93 -10.03 -12.87 -11.81
CA ASP A 93 -10.55 -13.61 -12.95
C ASP A 93 -9.90 -13.16 -14.27
N PHE A 94 -9.62 -11.86 -14.39
CA PHE A 94 -8.91 -11.32 -15.56
C PHE A 94 -7.51 -11.90 -15.70
N LEU A 95 -6.75 -12.01 -14.59
CA LEU A 95 -5.42 -12.63 -14.59
C LEU A 95 -5.52 -14.13 -14.90
N MET A 96 -6.44 -14.82 -14.26
CA MET A 96 -6.60 -16.27 -14.42
C MET A 96 -7.13 -16.64 -15.81
N GLY A 97 -7.98 -15.79 -16.41
CA GLY A 97 -8.53 -15.96 -17.75
C GLY A 97 -7.61 -15.48 -18.88
N PHE A 98 -6.53 -14.75 -18.57
CA PHE A 98 -5.73 -14.05 -19.56
C PHE A 98 -5.24 -14.94 -20.72
N SER A 99 -4.73 -16.14 -20.42
CA SER A 99 -4.28 -17.08 -21.45
C SER A 99 -5.41 -17.64 -22.31
N SER A 100 -6.64 -17.63 -21.84
CA SER A 100 -7.80 -18.03 -22.63
C SER A 100 -8.26 -16.91 -23.56
N ASP A 101 -8.13 -15.67 -23.12
CA ASP A 101 -8.50 -14.46 -23.87
C ASP A 101 -7.39 -14.10 -24.89
N HIS A 102 -6.12 -14.46 -24.57
CA HIS A 102 -4.93 -14.26 -25.40
C HIS A 102 -4.20 -15.60 -25.63
N PRO A 103 -4.67 -16.45 -26.56
CA PRO A 103 -4.12 -17.81 -26.76
C PRO A 103 -2.64 -17.85 -27.19
N GLU A 104 -2.14 -16.77 -27.80
CA GLU A 104 -0.74 -16.65 -28.24
C GLU A 104 0.20 -16.15 -27.11
N ALA A 105 -0.35 -15.79 -25.93
CA ALA A 105 0.45 -15.28 -24.83
C ALA A 105 1.34 -16.38 -24.22
N GLU A 106 2.61 -16.08 -24.04
CA GLU A 106 3.53 -16.91 -23.28
C GLU A 106 3.38 -16.68 -21.78
N VAL A 107 3.29 -17.74 -21.00
CA VAL A 107 3.15 -17.67 -19.53
C VAL A 107 4.46 -18.02 -18.85
N PHE A 108 5.01 -17.05 -18.14
CA PHE A 108 6.22 -17.25 -17.32
C PHE A 108 5.84 -17.29 -15.83
N ASN A 109 6.32 -18.30 -15.11
CA ASN A 109 6.10 -18.45 -13.70
C ASN A 109 7.35 -18.03 -12.91
N LEU A 110 7.17 -17.08 -11.98
CA LEU A 110 8.22 -16.62 -11.08
C LEU A 110 8.06 -17.32 -9.72
N ASP A 111 8.53 -18.55 -9.62
CA ASP A 111 8.37 -19.37 -8.42
C ASP A 111 9.45 -19.12 -7.35
N ASN A 112 10.58 -18.54 -7.74
CA ASN A 112 11.70 -18.26 -6.84
C ASN A 112 11.42 -17.06 -5.93
N ASN A 113 11.42 -17.31 -4.62
CA ASN A 113 11.27 -16.26 -3.60
C ASN A 113 12.64 -15.84 -3.05
N TYR A 114 13.06 -14.62 -3.38
CA TYR A 114 14.32 -14.01 -2.94
C TYR A 114 14.17 -13.17 -1.67
N ARG A 115 12.94 -12.95 -1.20
CA ARG A 115 12.63 -12.09 -0.06
C ARG A 115 12.78 -12.79 1.27
N SER A 116 12.08 -13.90 1.45
CA SER A 116 11.85 -14.50 2.75
C SER A 116 12.71 -15.75 2.99
N SER A 117 13.00 -16.07 4.24
CA SER A 117 13.66 -17.31 4.62
C SER A 117 12.81 -18.54 4.29
N LEU A 118 13.43 -19.71 4.22
CA LEU A 118 12.80 -20.99 3.87
C LEU A 118 11.57 -21.27 4.76
N GLU A 119 11.65 -21.00 6.05
CA GLU A 119 10.58 -21.30 7.01
C GLU A 119 9.36 -20.40 6.82
N ILE A 120 9.58 -19.13 6.45
CA ILE A 120 8.51 -18.20 6.14
C ILE A 120 7.84 -18.58 4.82
N VAL A 121 8.62 -18.94 3.79
CA VAL A 121 8.08 -19.45 2.51
C VAL A 121 7.30 -20.74 2.73
N THR A 122 7.79 -21.62 3.60
CA THR A 122 7.07 -22.88 3.95
C THR A 122 5.71 -22.59 4.56
N LEU A 123 5.63 -21.64 5.50
CA LEU A 123 4.36 -21.21 6.07
C LEU A 123 3.46 -20.55 5.00
N ALA A 124 3.99 -19.66 4.18
CA ALA A 124 3.24 -19.04 3.09
C ALA A 124 2.64 -20.10 2.13
N ASN A 125 3.41 -21.10 1.77
CA ASN A 125 2.96 -22.23 0.93
C ASN A 125 1.90 -23.12 1.60
N SER A 126 1.84 -23.18 2.91
CA SER A 126 0.79 -23.94 3.63
C SER A 126 -0.55 -23.21 3.63
N VAL A 127 -0.50 -21.88 3.51
CA VAL A 127 -1.69 -21.01 3.48
C VAL A 127 -2.20 -20.84 2.05
N ALA A 128 -1.29 -20.67 1.09
CA ALA A 128 -1.65 -20.38 -0.29
C ALA A 128 -2.28 -21.59 -1.00
N VAL A 129 -3.22 -21.31 -1.89
CA VAL A 129 -3.78 -22.28 -2.84
C VAL A 129 -3.02 -22.15 -4.17
N GLY A 130 -2.76 -23.27 -4.84
CA GLY A 130 -2.13 -23.30 -6.15
C GLY A 130 -0.62 -23.54 -6.09
N ARG A 131 0.12 -22.85 -6.97
CA ARG A 131 1.55 -23.05 -7.17
C ARG A 131 2.39 -22.66 -5.95
N LYS A 132 3.38 -23.47 -5.61
CA LYS A 132 4.26 -23.21 -4.46
C LYS A 132 5.45 -22.36 -4.86
N LEU A 133 5.88 -21.49 -3.93
CA LEU A 133 7.12 -20.74 -4.04
C LEU A 133 8.31 -21.58 -3.59
N GLU A 134 9.45 -21.35 -4.22
CA GLU A 134 10.74 -21.93 -3.84
C GLU A 134 11.60 -20.85 -3.14
N ALA A 135 12.04 -21.12 -1.91
CA ALA A 135 12.91 -20.19 -1.21
C ALA A 135 14.33 -20.26 -1.78
N VAL A 136 14.86 -19.15 -2.26
CA VAL A 136 16.27 -19.02 -2.67
C VAL A 136 17.17 -18.73 -1.47
N ARG A 137 16.63 -18.03 -0.46
CA ARG A 137 17.35 -17.73 0.78
C ARG A 137 17.45 -18.98 1.67
N SER A 138 18.58 -19.07 2.37
CA SER A 138 18.85 -20.16 3.32
C SER A 138 17.84 -20.20 4.46
N ALA A 139 17.88 -21.29 5.21
CA ALA A 139 17.11 -21.45 6.44
C ALA A 139 17.34 -20.29 7.42
N GLY A 140 16.27 -19.82 8.01
CA GLY A 140 16.23 -18.75 8.99
C GLY A 140 15.57 -19.20 10.31
N SER A 141 14.93 -18.28 11.00
CA SER A 141 14.16 -18.62 12.19
C SER A 141 12.75 -19.08 11.80
N LYS A 142 12.26 -20.15 12.49
CA LYS A 142 10.86 -20.57 12.32
C LYS A 142 9.92 -19.45 12.76
N PRO A 143 8.77 -19.25 12.07
CA PRO A 143 7.72 -18.40 12.56
C PRO A 143 7.31 -18.76 13.99
N GLU A 144 7.26 -17.77 14.87
CA GLU A 144 6.89 -17.97 16.27
C GLU A 144 5.41 -17.69 16.45
N ILE A 145 4.65 -18.65 17.00
CA ILE A 145 3.26 -18.44 17.40
C ILE A 145 3.23 -18.23 18.91
N ARG A 146 2.72 -17.08 19.36
CA ARG A 146 2.67 -16.66 20.76
C ARG A 146 1.24 -16.51 21.26
N ALA A 147 0.91 -17.20 22.33
CA ALA A 147 -0.36 -17.11 23.03
C ALA A 147 -0.21 -16.12 24.21
N ALA A 148 -0.79 -14.94 24.11
CA ALA A 148 -0.83 -13.96 25.19
C ALA A 148 -2.05 -14.21 26.11
N LYS A 149 -1.91 -13.97 27.41
CA LYS A 149 -2.99 -14.22 28.39
C LYS A 149 -4.18 -13.26 28.21
N SER A 150 -3.96 -12.08 27.69
CA SER A 150 -4.98 -11.05 27.41
C SER A 150 -4.56 -10.18 26.21
N ALA A 151 -5.43 -9.26 25.79
CA ALA A 151 -5.11 -8.27 24.76
C ALA A 151 -3.99 -7.31 25.22
N GLU A 152 -4.01 -6.88 26.47
CA GLU A 152 -2.99 -6.01 27.07
C GLU A 152 -1.64 -6.73 27.15
N ALA A 153 -1.64 -8.02 27.53
CA ALA A 153 -0.43 -8.83 27.52
C ALA A 153 0.15 -8.98 26.10
N GLN A 154 -0.71 -9.17 25.08
CA GLN A 154 -0.29 -9.24 23.69
C GLN A 154 0.41 -7.94 23.24
N ILE A 155 -0.14 -6.77 23.61
CA ILE A 155 0.44 -5.46 23.31
C ILE A 155 1.80 -5.33 24.02
N SER A 156 1.86 -5.62 25.31
CA SER A 156 3.09 -5.56 26.11
C SER A 156 4.19 -6.47 25.56
N ASP A 157 3.84 -7.71 25.19
CA ASP A 157 4.77 -8.68 24.59
C ASP A 157 5.28 -8.21 23.21
N CYS A 158 4.42 -7.57 22.42
CA CYS A 158 4.79 -6.99 21.14
C CYS A 158 5.79 -5.84 21.33
N ILE A 159 5.49 -4.88 22.21
CA ILE A 159 6.37 -3.73 22.50
C ILE A 159 7.71 -4.21 23.05
N SER A 160 7.70 -5.15 24.01
CA SER A 160 8.93 -5.74 24.57
C SER A 160 9.78 -6.42 23.49
N GLY A 161 9.14 -7.17 22.58
CA GLY A 161 9.82 -7.82 21.47
C GLY A 161 10.45 -6.85 20.47
N LEU A 162 9.80 -5.71 20.21
CA LEU A 162 10.35 -4.63 19.38
C LEU A 162 11.51 -3.92 20.06
N THR A 163 11.36 -3.56 21.34
CA THR A 163 12.41 -2.94 22.15
C THR A 163 13.66 -3.83 22.21
N GLN A 164 13.47 -5.14 22.43
CA GLN A 164 14.58 -6.10 22.41
C GLN A 164 15.30 -6.13 21.05
N ALA A 165 14.55 -6.07 19.93
CA ALA A 165 15.14 -6.03 18.61
C ALA A 165 15.98 -4.77 18.38
N LEU A 166 15.47 -3.62 18.79
CA LEU A 166 16.20 -2.34 18.72
C LEU A 166 17.46 -2.36 19.59
N THR A 167 17.37 -2.87 20.81
CA THR A 167 18.51 -3.02 21.71
C THR A 167 19.57 -3.98 21.15
N SER A 168 19.17 -4.96 20.35
CA SER A 168 20.09 -5.89 19.66
C SER A 168 20.72 -5.29 18.39
N GLY A 169 20.46 -4.02 18.07
CA GLY A 169 21.08 -3.29 16.97
C GLY A 169 20.25 -3.25 15.68
N MET A 170 19.02 -3.74 15.67
CA MET A 170 18.14 -3.54 14.51
C MET A 170 17.70 -2.08 14.43
N ARG A 171 17.58 -1.55 13.21
CA ARG A 171 17.04 -0.20 13.01
C ARG A 171 15.52 -0.21 13.02
N PRO A 172 14.86 0.85 13.49
CA PRO A 172 13.41 0.96 13.54
C PRO A 172 12.72 0.61 12.22
N LYS A 173 13.23 1.08 11.08
CA LYS A 173 12.68 0.82 9.75
C LYS A 173 12.68 -0.65 9.31
N GLN A 174 13.43 -1.51 9.99
CA GLN A 174 13.47 -2.96 9.73
C GLN A 174 12.33 -3.72 10.42
N LEU A 175 11.55 -3.03 11.26
CA LEU A 175 10.54 -3.61 12.13
C LEU A 175 9.14 -3.16 11.70
N ALA A 176 8.19 -4.11 11.67
CA ALA A 176 6.78 -3.79 11.46
C ALA A 176 5.86 -4.54 12.41
N VAL A 177 4.74 -3.91 12.77
CA VAL A 177 3.60 -4.54 13.42
C VAL A 177 2.42 -4.48 12.47
N LEU A 178 1.87 -5.63 12.15
CA LEU A 178 0.74 -5.78 11.25
C LEU A 178 -0.49 -6.25 12.02
N SER A 179 -1.64 -5.72 11.65
CA SER A 179 -2.94 -6.10 12.20
C SER A 179 -4.01 -6.14 11.13
N ARG A 180 -5.16 -6.71 11.45
CA ARG A 180 -6.31 -6.69 10.53
C ARG A 180 -7.03 -5.35 10.53
N ILE A 181 -7.07 -4.65 11.65
CA ILE A 181 -7.80 -3.36 11.82
C ILE A 181 -6.94 -2.34 12.57
N ASN A 182 -7.12 -1.06 12.26
CA ASN A 182 -6.32 0.03 12.82
C ASN A 182 -6.40 0.16 14.34
N SER A 183 -7.56 -0.10 14.95
CA SER A 183 -7.76 0.05 16.41
C SER A 183 -6.86 -0.88 17.24
N GLN A 184 -6.32 -1.95 16.65
CA GLN A 184 -5.35 -2.82 17.32
C GLN A 184 -3.94 -2.20 17.40
N LEU A 185 -3.64 -1.24 16.54
CA LEU A 185 -2.31 -0.60 16.46
C LEU A 185 -2.17 0.59 17.43
N GLU A 186 -3.26 1.28 17.74
CA GLU A 186 -3.25 2.50 18.58
C GLU A 186 -2.58 2.31 19.95
N PRO A 187 -2.85 1.22 20.71
CA PRO A 187 -2.16 1.02 21.99
C PRO A 187 -0.67 0.74 21.84
N ILE A 188 -0.26 0.11 20.72
CA ILE A 188 1.16 -0.15 20.43
C ILE A 188 1.86 1.15 20.03
N GLU A 189 1.22 1.97 19.19
CA GLU A 189 1.70 3.31 18.83
C GLU A 189 2.00 4.13 20.10
N LYS A 190 1.01 4.22 20.99
CA LYS A 190 1.15 4.93 22.25
C LYS A 190 2.30 4.39 23.11
N GLY A 191 2.38 3.06 23.30
CA GLY A 191 3.43 2.46 24.13
C GLY A 191 4.84 2.64 23.57
N LEU A 192 5.01 2.61 22.24
CA LEU A 192 6.31 2.87 21.60
C LEU A 192 6.72 4.33 21.72
N LEU A 193 5.78 5.28 21.54
CA LEU A 193 6.03 6.72 21.70
C LEU A 193 6.41 7.07 23.15
N GLU A 194 5.75 6.46 24.15
CA GLU A 194 6.10 6.63 25.56
C GLU A 194 7.54 6.17 25.88
N LEU A 195 8.08 5.21 25.10
CA LEU A 195 9.47 4.74 25.19
C LEU A 195 10.45 5.55 24.31
N GLY A 196 9.99 6.61 23.64
CA GLY A 196 10.79 7.42 22.74
C GLY A 196 11.18 6.70 21.43
N ILE A 197 10.50 5.61 21.08
CA ILE A 197 10.74 4.86 19.85
C ILE A 197 9.94 5.50 18.71
N PRO A 198 10.60 5.89 17.60
CA PRO A 198 9.91 6.51 16.47
C PRO A 198 8.96 5.50 15.79
N VAL A 199 7.75 5.95 15.47
CA VAL A 199 6.68 5.14 14.88
C VAL A 199 6.14 5.79 13.62
N GLN A 200 5.85 4.98 12.60
CA GLN A 200 5.14 5.38 11.40
C GLN A 200 3.87 4.52 11.25
N VAL A 201 2.68 5.13 11.25
CA VAL A 201 1.42 4.44 10.96
C VAL A 201 1.08 4.61 9.48
N ARG A 202 1.01 3.50 8.73
CA ARG A 202 0.69 3.50 7.30
C ARG A 202 -0.78 3.16 7.02
N GLY A 203 -1.27 3.64 5.88
CA GLY A 203 -2.60 3.29 5.35
C GLY A 203 -3.75 4.14 5.86
N ALA A 204 -3.48 5.24 6.55
CA ALA A 204 -4.50 6.19 6.99
C ALA A 204 -4.41 7.55 6.28
N GLY A 205 -3.49 7.74 5.32
CA GLY A 205 -3.18 9.04 4.72
C GLY A 205 -2.80 10.09 5.78
N ARG A 206 -2.34 9.62 6.93
CA ARG A 206 -2.06 10.49 8.10
C ARG A 206 -0.93 11.47 7.82
N PHE A 207 0.06 11.07 7.02
CA PHE A 207 1.16 11.94 6.64
C PHE A 207 0.65 13.19 5.92
N PHE A 208 -0.14 13.02 4.86
CA PHE A 208 -0.70 14.13 4.09
C PHE A 208 -1.77 14.95 4.83
N ARG A 209 -2.30 14.44 5.96
CA ARG A 209 -3.22 15.16 6.85
C ARG A 209 -2.52 15.90 7.99
N ARG A 210 -1.22 15.78 8.12
CA ARG A 210 -0.46 16.51 9.12
C ARG A 210 -0.53 18.01 8.84
N PRO A 211 -0.77 18.88 9.87
CA PRO A 211 -0.91 20.32 9.66
C PRO A 211 0.26 20.95 8.94
N GLU A 212 1.50 20.56 9.29
CA GLU A 212 2.72 21.04 8.64
C GLU A 212 2.82 20.62 7.18
N VAL A 213 2.43 19.39 6.82
CA VAL A 213 2.45 18.88 5.46
C VAL A 213 1.40 19.60 4.61
N LEU A 214 0.17 19.74 5.13
CA LEU A 214 -0.89 20.51 4.47
C LEU A 214 -0.49 21.95 4.22
N GLN A 215 0.17 22.60 5.20
CA GLN A 215 0.65 23.98 5.03
C GLN A 215 1.68 24.09 3.91
N VAL A 216 2.64 23.16 3.83
CA VAL A 216 3.64 23.12 2.74
C VAL A 216 2.96 22.87 1.41
N MET A 217 2.09 21.84 1.31
CA MET A 217 1.36 21.53 0.08
C MET A 217 0.58 22.73 -0.44
N ASN A 218 -0.14 23.45 0.43
CA ASN A 218 -0.88 24.65 0.07
C ASN A 218 0.04 25.78 -0.35
N ALA A 219 1.17 25.99 0.33
CA ALA A 219 2.13 27.03 -0.04
C ALA A 219 2.78 26.75 -1.40
N ILE A 220 3.14 25.50 -1.70
CA ILE A 220 3.68 25.10 -3.00
C ILE A 220 2.62 25.30 -4.12
N LYS A 221 1.38 24.90 -3.88
CA LYS A 221 0.27 25.16 -4.83
C LYS A 221 0.03 26.65 -5.06
N ALA A 222 0.20 27.48 -4.04
CA ALA A 222 0.08 28.93 -4.17
C ALA A 222 1.21 29.54 -5.03
N LEU A 223 2.41 28.94 -5.08
CA LEU A 223 3.47 29.39 -5.99
C LEU A 223 3.06 29.33 -7.46
N GLN A 224 2.19 28.41 -7.86
CA GLN A 224 1.67 28.34 -9.25
C GLN A 224 0.87 29.60 -9.65
N LEU A 225 0.36 30.33 -8.66
CA LEU A 225 -0.39 31.58 -8.88
C LEU A 225 0.51 32.82 -8.83
N THR A 226 1.77 32.67 -8.42
CA THR A 226 2.75 33.75 -8.31
C THR A 226 3.83 33.58 -9.36
N GLN A 227 4.15 34.64 -10.10
CA GLN A 227 5.32 34.62 -10.98
C GLN A 227 6.57 34.88 -10.12
N SER A 228 7.34 33.82 -9.89
CA SER A 228 8.66 33.89 -9.25
C SER A 228 9.72 33.49 -10.27
N ASP A 229 10.78 34.28 -10.36
CA ASP A 229 11.95 33.99 -11.19
C ASP A 229 13.00 33.16 -10.45
N ASP A 230 12.78 32.89 -9.16
CA ASP A 230 13.70 32.10 -8.34
C ASP A 230 13.57 30.60 -8.66
N PRO A 231 14.67 29.86 -8.66
CA PRO A 231 14.66 28.39 -8.78
C PRO A 231 13.77 27.73 -7.74
N LEU A 232 13.09 26.63 -8.11
CA LEU A 232 12.16 25.91 -7.25
C LEU A 232 12.76 25.52 -5.89
N PHE A 233 14.03 25.09 -5.88
CA PHE A 233 14.76 24.79 -4.64
C PHE A 233 14.82 25.99 -3.69
N ILE A 234 15.01 27.22 -4.21
CA ILE A 234 15.05 28.46 -3.41
C ILE A 234 13.67 28.75 -2.83
N GLU A 235 12.62 28.65 -3.63
CA GLU A 235 11.24 28.88 -3.17
C GLU A 235 10.83 27.84 -2.12
N LEU A 236 11.13 26.58 -2.35
CA LEU A 236 10.87 25.52 -1.39
C LEU A 236 11.64 25.77 -0.09
N SER A 237 12.90 26.16 -0.17
CA SER A 237 13.73 26.50 1.02
C SER A 237 13.12 27.61 1.85
N LYS A 238 12.60 28.68 1.21
CA LYS A 238 11.92 29.79 1.90
C LYS A 238 10.65 29.31 2.63
N ILE A 239 9.82 28.50 1.94
CA ILE A 239 8.59 27.94 2.52
C ILE A 239 8.94 27.08 3.76
N LEU A 240 9.83 26.11 3.62
CA LEU A 240 10.17 25.21 4.71
C LEU A 240 10.86 25.92 5.89
N ALA A 241 11.74 26.89 5.60
CA ALA A 241 12.38 27.72 6.62
C ALA A 241 11.34 28.54 7.41
N SER A 242 10.30 29.08 6.78
CA SER A 242 9.23 29.80 7.44
C SER A 242 8.43 28.93 8.42
N MET A 243 8.41 27.60 8.18
CA MET A 243 7.74 26.61 9.02
C MET A 243 8.67 25.99 10.09
N GLY A 244 9.90 26.48 10.17
CA GLY A 244 10.88 26.08 11.18
C GLY A 244 11.85 24.98 10.72
N TRP A 245 11.89 24.66 9.43
CA TRP A 245 12.96 23.81 8.88
C TRP A 245 14.30 24.54 8.95
N ARG A 246 15.24 23.94 9.65
CA ARG A 246 16.61 24.43 9.87
C ARG A 246 17.56 23.24 9.89
N SER A 247 18.76 23.40 10.47
CA SER A 247 19.68 22.28 10.69
C SER A 247 18.98 21.14 11.44
N LYS A 248 19.24 19.90 11.02
CA LYS A 248 18.60 18.69 11.56
C LYS A 248 18.77 18.60 13.07
N PRO A 249 17.70 18.57 13.86
CA PRO A 249 17.76 18.28 15.29
C PRO A 249 18.00 16.79 15.54
N GLU A 250 18.34 16.39 16.77
CA GLU A 250 18.60 14.98 17.08
C GLU A 250 17.40 14.07 16.82
N VAL A 251 16.19 14.53 17.17
CA VAL A 251 14.93 13.85 16.82
C VAL A 251 13.83 14.89 16.59
N SER A 252 13.22 14.92 15.41
CA SER A 252 12.03 15.75 15.15
C SER A 252 11.23 15.23 13.99
N GLU A 253 10.08 14.66 14.29
CA GLU A 253 9.11 14.22 13.27
C GLU A 253 8.66 15.35 12.34
N LYS A 254 8.51 16.56 12.87
CA LYS A 254 8.17 17.74 12.08
C LYS A 254 9.28 18.05 11.09
N TRP A 255 10.53 18.01 11.53
CA TRP A 255 11.67 18.26 10.65
C TRP A 255 11.75 17.24 9.51
N GLU A 256 11.56 15.96 9.82
CA GLU A 256 11.57 14.89 8.81
C GLU A 256 10.42 15.05 7.81
N ALA A 257 9.22 15.43 8.29
CA ALA A 257 8.09 15.68 7.42
C ALA A 257 8.33 16.87 6.46
N LEU A 258 9.01 17.91 6.93
CA LEU A 258 9.40 19.06 6.11
C LEU A 258 10.54 18.69 5.14
N ASN A 259 11.53 17.92 5.61
CA ASN A 259 12.67 17.50 4.79
C ASN A 259 12.26 16.60 3.62
N TRP A 260 11.19 15.81 3.77
CA TRP A 260 10.66 14.95 2.73
C TRP A 260 10.35 15.72 1.42
N PHE A 261 9.93 16.97 1.50
CA PHE A 261 9.68 17.77 0.30
C PHE A 261 10.96 18.02 -0.51
N PHE A 262 12.12 18.12 0.14
CA PHE A 262 13.40 18.18 -0.58
C PHE A 262 13.78 16.83 -1.17
N GLU A 263 13.55 15.73 -0.44
CA GLU A 263 13.83 14.38 -0.95
C GLU A 263 13.01 14.11 -2.23
N VAL A 264 11.74 14.53 -2.26
CA VAL A 264 10.92 14.44 -3.47
C VAL A 264 11.46 15.32 -4.59
N LEU A 265 11.93 16.54 -4.29
CA LEU A 265 12.51 17.41 -5.31
C LEU A 265 13.79 16.81 -5.91
N GLU A 266 14.67 16.23 -5.07
CA GLU A 266 15.87 15.52 -5.54
C GLU A 266 15.52 14.31 -6.44
N GLU A 267 14.46 13.58 -6.13
CA GLU A 267 13.99 12.44 -6.94
C GLU A 267 13.39 12.86 -8.29
N VAL A 268 12.67 13.98 -8.33
CA VAL A 268 12.10 14.53 -9.59
C VAL A 268 13.20 15.12 -10.46
N GLY A 269 14.24 15.69 -9.86
CA GLY A 269 15.42 16.24 -10.52
C GLY A 269 15.58 17.74 -10.33
N ASP A 270 16.83 18.19 -10.34
CA ASP A 270 17.20 19.59 -10.07
C ASP A 270 16.62 20.58 -11.09
N ASP A 271 16.34 20.13 -12.31
CA ASP A 271 15.78 20.93 -13.41
C ASP A 271 14.23 20.84 -13.49
N ALA A 272 13.59 20.20 -12.50
CA ALA A 272 12.14 20.01 -12.50
C ALA A 272 11.39 21.33 -12.45
N SER A 273 10.37 21.47 -13.30
CA SER A 273 9.44 22.60 -13.24
C SER A 273 8.55 22.51 -11.99
N LEU A 274 8.04 23.65 -11.52
CA LEU A 274 7.06 23.71 -10.43
C LEU A 274 5.83 22.83 -10.74
N GLU A 275 5.40 22.79 -12.01
CA GLU A 275 4.23 22.00 -12.43
C GLU A 275 4.48 20.51 -12.33
N GLU A 276 5.65 20.02 -12.72
CA GLU A 276 6.07 18.62 -12.56
C GLU A 276 6.18 18.22 -11.09
N TYR A 277 6.77 19.08 -10.28
CA TYR A 277 6.90 18.84 -8.85
C TYR A 277 5.54 18.79 -8.12
N VAL A 278 4.62 19.72 -8.43
CA VAL A 278 3.27 19.70 -7.87
C VAL A 278 2.53 18.43 -8.28
N ARG A 279 2.62 18.03 -9.54
CA ARG A 279 2.01 16.80 -10.05
C ARG A 279 2.53 15.56 -9.31
N GLU A 280 3.84 15.48 -9.08
CA GLU A 280 4.45 14.38 -8.33
C GLU A 280 3.96 14.34 -6.87
N LEU A 281 3.91 15.49 -6.19
CA LEU A 281 3.38 15.59 -4.83
C LEU A 281 1.91 15.15 -4.74
N GLU A 282 1.09 15.55 -5.70
CA GLU A 282 -0.33 15.14 -5.77
C GLU A 282 -0.49 13.65 -6.08
N GLU A 283 0.38 13.09 -6.90
CA GLU A 283 0.41 11.65 -7.17
C GLU A 283 0.76 10.86 -5.91
N ARG A 284 1.78 11.29 -5.15
CA ARG A 284 2.15 10.67 -3.87
C ARG A 284 1.05 10.81 -2.82
N GLU A 285 0.39 11.95 -2.76
CA GLU A 285 -0.78 12.15 -1.88
C GLU A 285 -1.90 11.16 -2.23
N ARG A 286 -2.24 11.02 -3.51
CA ARG A 286 -3.28 10.11 -4.01
C ARG A 286 -2.94 8.64 -3.80
N SER A 287 -1.71 8.26 -4.11
CA SER A 287 -1.23 6.87 -3.93
C SER A 287 -0.95 6.51 -2.48
N GLY A 288 -1.00 7.48 -1.55
CA GLY A 288 -0.63 7.28 -0.16
C GLY A 288 0.85 6.93 0.01
N HIS A 289 1.71 7.40 -0.91
CA HIS A 289 3.14 7.13 -0.91
C HIS A 289 3.83 7.96 0.18
N GLU A 290 3.71 7.50 1.42
CA GLU A 290 4.33 8.14 2.58
C GLU A 290 5.85 7.87 2.63
N PRO A 291 6.66 8.83 3.12
CA PRO A 291 8.11 8.65 3.23
C PRO A 291 8.48 7.43 4.08
N ILE A 292 9.53 6.71 3.67
CA ILE A 292 10.11 5.62 4.45
C ILE A 292 11.00 6.26 5.53
N ARG A 293 10.48 6.32 6.75
CA ARG A 293 11.21 6.85 7.91
C ARG A 293 12.02 5.76 8.59
N ASP A 294 13.06 6.14 9.33
CA ASP A 294 13.71 5.23 10.27
C ASP A 294 12.86 5.10 11.54
N ALA A 295 11.69 4.50 11.37
CA ALA A 295 10.66 4.34 12.37
C ALA A 295 10.07 2.92 12.29
N VAL A 296 9.55 2.41 13.41
CA VAL A 296 8.80 1.16 13.44
C VAL A 296 7.49 1.36 12.68
N THR A 297 7.23 0.52 11.69
CA THR A 297 5.99 0.62 10.89
C THR A 297 4.84 -0.10 11.59
N LEU A 298 3.74 0.61 11.78
CA LEU A 298 2.46 0.04 12.19
C LEU A 298 1.49 0.14 11.01
N ALA A 299 0.89 -0.99 10.60
CA ALA A 299 0.02 -1.00 9.44
C ALA A 299 -1.06 -2.07 9.53
N THR A 300 -2.21 -1.82 8.90
CA THR A 300 -3.11 -2.94 8.57
C THR A 300 -2.49 -3.74 7.43
N VAL A 301 -2.79 -5.04 7.37
CA VAL A 301 -2.22 -5.90 6.32
C VAL A 301 -2.50 -5.37 4.91
N HIS A 302 -3.69 -4.80 4.66
CA HIS A 302 -4.02 -4.19 3.36
C HIS A 302 -3.06 -3.08 2.95
N ALA A 303 -2.61 -2.27 3.91
CA ALA A 303 -1.70 -1.16 3.66
C ALA A 303 -0.22 -1.59 3.49
N THR A 304 0.05 -2.89 3.49
CA THR A 304 1.43 -3.42 3.39
C THR A 304 1.75 -4.05 2.05
N LYS A 305 0.80 -4.08 1.12
CA LYS A 305 1.05 -4.62 -0.22
C LYS A 305 2.20 -3.86 -0.88
N GLY A 306 3.14 -4.59 -1.47
CA GLY A 306 4.38 -4.02 -2.04
C GLY A 306 5.51 -3.74 -1.03
N LEU A 307 5.25 -3.81 0.29
CA LEU A 307 6.23 -3.54 1.33
C LEU A 307 6.83 -4.82 1.92
N GLU A 308 7.96 -4.69 2.66
CA GLU A 308 8.63 -5.79 3.34
C GLU A 308 9.51 -5.30 4.50
N TRP A 309 9.71 -6.14 5.51
CA TRP A 309 10.53 -5.84 6.69
C TRP A 309 11.31 -7.06 7.13
N ASP A 310 12.47 -6.83 7.74
CA ASP A 310 13.31 -7.92 8.24
C ASP A 310 12.59 -8.68 9.35
N ARG A 311 11.85 -7.96 10.23
CA ARG A 311 11.06 -8.56 11.30
C ARG A 311 9.64 -8.03 11.32
N VAL A 312 8.68 -8.94 11.31
CA VAL A 312 7.25 -8.63 11.35
C VAL A 312 6.61 -9.25 12.59
N HIS A 313 5.83 -8.46 13.31
CA HIS A 313 4.90 -8.89 14.35
C HIS A 313 3.47 -8.82 13.79
N LEU A 314 2.84 -9.96 13.56
CA LEU A 314 1.43 -10.06 13.19
C LEU A 314 0.60 -10.32 14.44
N ILE A 315 -0.25 -9.35 14.79
CA ILE A 315 -1.05 -9.40 16.02
C ILE A 315 -2.53 -9.69 15.74
N GLY A 316 -3.26 -10.09 16.77
CA GLY A 316 -4.72 -10.23 16.71
C GLY A 316 -5.19 -11.46 15.94
N MET A 317 -4.40 -12.55 15.90
CA MET A 317 -4.75 -13.77 15.19
C MET A 317 -5.79 -14.60 15.95
N ASN A 318 -6.96 -13.99 16.16
CA ASN A 318 -8.12 -14.62 16.80
C ASN A 318 -9.32 -14.64 15.84
N GLN A 319 -10.15 -15.66 15.99
CA GLN A 319 -11.42 -15.76 15.27
C GLN A 319 -12.29 -14.52 15.55
N GLY A 320 -12.86 -13.93 14.50
CA GLY A 320 -13.63 -12.69 14.55
C GLY A 320 -12.80 -11.40 14.47
N LEU A 321 -11.45 -11.51 14.56
CA LEU A 321 -10.51 -10.44 14.26
C LEU A 321 -9.73 -10.71 12.98
N PHE A 322 -9.22 -11.94 12.84
CA PHE A 322 -8.55 -12.42 11.63
C PHE A 322 -8.79 -13.94 11.48
N PRO A 323 -9.76 -14.39 10.65
CA PRO A 323 -10.66 -13.62 9.78
C PRO A 323 -11.58 -12.70 10.58
N ILE A 324 -11.97 -11.59 9.93
CA ILE A 324 -12.88 -10.61 10.53
C ILE A 324 -14.31 -11.19 10.66
N SER A 325 -15.07 -10.77 11.67
CA SER A 325 -16.35 -11.39 12.05
C SER A 325 -17.44 -11.37 10.97
N HIS A 326 -17.39 -10.42 10.05
CA HIS A 326 -18.37 -10.33 8.94
C HIS A 326 -17.97 -11.14 7.69
N ALA A 327 -16.77 -11.69 7.63
CA ALA A 327 -16.38 -12.64 6.59
C ALA A 327 -17.03 -14.00 6.89
N THR A 328 -18.16 -14.29 6.27
CA THR A 328 -19.00 -15.46 6.53
C THR A 328 -19.16 -16.39 5.33
N SER A 329 -19.05 -15.88 4.11
CA SER A 329 -19.08 -16.68 2.90
C SER A 329 -17.72 -17.34 2.62
N GLU A 330 -17.73 -18.41 1.83
CA GLU A 330 -16.48 -19.07 1.40
C GLU A 330 -15.53 -18.13 0.66
N SER A 331 -16.08 -17.23 -0.17
CA SER A 331 -15.29 -16.24 -0.91
C SER A 331 -14.63 -15.21 0.01
N GLU A 332 -15.38 -14.72 1.01
CA GLU A 332 -14.83 -13.76 2.00
C GLU A 332 -13.75 -14.42 2.87
N ILE A 333 -13.97 -15.66 3.31
CA ILE A 333 -12.94 -16.42 4.05
C ILE A 333 -11.73 -16.69 3.18
N ALA A 334 -11.90 -16.99 1.90
CA ALA A 334 -10.79 -17.16 0.97
C ALA A 334 -9.99 -15.85 0.79
N GLU A 335 -10.65 -14.69 0.78
CA GLU A 335 -9.99 -13.39 0.74
C GLU A 335 -9.21 -13.12 2.04
N GLU A 336 -9.79 -13.36 3.20
CA GLU A 336 -9.09 -13.27 4.49
C GLU A 336 -7.87 -14.21 4.54
N LYS A 337 -7.96 -15.39 3.92
CA LYS A 337 -6.83 -16.32 3.80
C LYS A 337 -5.73 -15.75 2.90
N ARG A 338 -6.08 -15.11 1.78
CA ARG A 338 -5.11 -14.39 0.93
C ARG A 338 -4.48 -13.22 1.69
N LEU A 339 -5.27 -12.51 2.49
CA LEU A 339 -4.76 -11.44 3.33
C LEU A 339 -3.74 -11.97 4.36
N PHE A 340 -3.99 -13.14 4.97
CA PHE A 340 -3.01 -13.79 5.83
C PHE A 340 -1.74 -14.19 5.07
N TYR A 341 -1.87 -14.71 3.85
CA TYR A 341 -0.72 -14.98 2.98
C TYR A 341 0.10 -13.72 2.71
N VAL A 342 -0.56 -12.59 2.41
CA VAL A 342 0.12 -11.29 2.25
C VAL A 342 0.86 -10.91 3.52
N ALA A 343 0.24 -11.01 4.69
CA ALA A 343 0.88 -10.68 5.97
C ALA A 343 2.15 -11.51 6.22
N VAL A 344 2.09 -12.82 5.99
CA VAL A 344 3.24 -13.74 6.14
C VAL A 344 4.38 -13.35 5.20
N THR A 345 4.06 -13.05 3.94
CA THR A 345 5.06 -12.71 2.90
C THR A 345 5.64 -11.30 3.04
N ARG A 346 5.24 -10.52 4.03
CA ARG A 346 5.89 -9.23 4.35
C ARG A 346 7.17 -9.41 5.17
N ALA A 347 7.35 -10.56 5.82
CA ALA A 347 8.54 -10.85 6.63
C ALA A 347 9.69 -11.40 5.77
N ARG A 348 10.90 -10.89 5.99
CA ARG A 348 12.13 -11.38 5.36
C ARG A 348 12.81 -12.45 6.21
N ASP A 349 13.10 -12.13 7.48
CA ASP A 349 13.96 -12.93 8.34
C ASP A 349 13.22 -13.54 9.53
N LYS A 350 12.30 -12.77 10.14
CA LYS A 350 11.58 -13.20 11.34
C LYS A 350 10.12 -12.80 11.31
N LEU A 351 9.25 -13.78 11.57
CA LEU A 351 7.81 -13.61 11.71
C LEU A 351 7.38 -14.05 13.11
N ILE A 352 6.71 -13.17 13.83
CA ILE A 352 6.09 -13.45 15.13
C ILE A 352 4.60 -13.24 14.96
N ILE A 353 3.83 -14.28 15.22
CA ILE A 353 2.37 -14.28 15.13
C ILE A 353 1.82 -14.38 16.54
N SER A 354 0.91 -13.49 16.93
CA SER A 354 0.36 -13.53 18.28
C SER A 354 -1.15 -13.50 18.31
N HIS A 355 -1.70 -14.17 19.32
CA HIS A 355 -3.13 -14.22 19.59
C HIS A 355 -3.42 -14.09 21.09
N ASN A 356 -4.63 -13.67 21.43
CA ASN A 356 -5.13 -13.67 22.80
C ASN A 356 -5.67 -15.07 23.14
N ALA A 357 -5.04 -15.75 24.12
CA ALA A 357 -5.41 -17.11 24.53
C ALA A 357 -6.80 -17.20 25.19
N ALA A 358 -7.37 -16.08 25.66
CA ALA A 358 -8.73 -16.04 26.20
C ALA A 358 -9.83 -16.05 25.13
N LYS A 359 -9.46 -16.01 23.84
CA LYS A 359 -10.38 -16.04 22.70
C LYS A 359 -10.01 -17.18 21.76
N PRO A 360 -10.95 -17.71 20.95
CA PRO A 360 -10.65 -18.71 19.95
C PRO A 360 -9.53 -18.25 19.02
N ILE A 361 -8.56 -19.13 18.78
CA ILE A 361 -7.47 -18.88 17.83
C ILE A 361 -8.02 -18.78 16.41
N SER A 362 -7.34 -18.04 15.56
CA SER A 362 -7.67 -17.96 14.12
C SER A 362 -7.62 -19.34 13.46
N GLN A 363 -8.59 -19.62 12.60
CA GLN A 363 -8.63 -20.86 11.79
C GLN A 363 -7.46 -20.97 10.78
N PHE A 364 -6.65 -19.93 10.62
CA PHE A 364 -5.50 -19.91 9.70
C PHE A 364 -4.20 -20.35 10.39
N LEU A 365 -4.21 -20.60 11.70
CA LEU A 365 -3.08 -21.10 12.52
C LEU A 365 -3.30 -22.59 12.95
#